data_98e7cc48417eef16659e47766b6845d2
#
_entry.id   98e7cc48417eef16659e47766b6845d2
#
_cell.length_a   1.000
_cell.length_b   1.000
_cell.length_c   1.000
_cell.angle_alpha   90.00
_cell.angle_beta   90.00
_cell.angle_gamma   90.00
#
_symmetry.space_group_name_H-M   'P 1'
#
loop_
_entity.id
_entity.type
_entity.pdbx_description
1 polymer ?
#
loop_
_entity_poly.entity_id
_entity_poly.type
_entity_poly.pdbx_seq_one_letter_code
_entity_poly.pdbx_strand_id
1 'polypeptide(L)'
;IPAQYSAKNLEEKLVNKKELAERFGLTYSEKIPIIGLISRLYDSKGLDLVQKAFVDLMKMDIQVILLGTGDHKYHSFFEKMASKYPKKFASYLGFNDELAHLIEAGSDLFLMPSKYEPCGLNQMYSLTYGTVPVVRETGGLADTVIKFNEKTEEGNGFVFKKYDSDEMIKELKRALKLFEDKKTWQKIMRAGMKVDFSWDVSAKRYIELYKTILSSE
;
A
#
# COMPACT_ATOMS: atom_id res chain seq x y z
N ILE A 1 -3.04 -6.73 -15.84
CA ILE A 1 -3.80 -5.50 -15.56
C ILE A 1 -4.41 -4.95 -16.85
N PRO A 2 -5.60 -4.31 -16.81
CA PRO A 2 -6.29 -3.78 -17.99
C PRO A 2 -5.50 -2.76 -18.81
N ALA A 3 -4.85 -1.81 -18.17
CA ALA A 3 -4.01 -0.82 -18.84
C ALA A 3 -2.58 -0.86 -18.29
N GLN A 4 -1.61 -0.90 -19.20
CA GLN A 4 -0.19 -0.74 -18.87
C GLN A 4 0.15 0.75 -18.81
N TYR A 5 0.93 1.17 -17.82
CA TYR A 5 1.32 2.54 -17.62
C TYR A 5 2.72 2.68 -17.01
N SER A 6 3.21 3.88 -16.97
CA SER A 6 4.51 4.24 -16.43
C SER A 6 4.45 5.60 -15.74
N ALA A 7 5.55 6.05 -15.16
CA ALA A 7 5.66 7.40 -14.58
C ALA A 7 5.42 8.54 -15.60
N LYS A 8 5.40 8.23 -16.91
CA LYS A 8 5.16 9.23 -17.98
C LYS A 8 3.68 9.40 -18.33
N ASN A 9 2.86 8.36 -18.15
CA ASN A 9 1.42 8.31 -18.49
C ASN A 9 0.60 7.76 -17.33
N LEU A 10 0.67 8.42 -16.17
CA LEU A 10 -0.01 8.02 -14.93
C LEU A 10 -1.54 8.05 -15.02
N GLU A 11 -2.10 8.75 -15.99
CA GLU A 11 -3.54 8.81 -16.27
C GLU A 11 -4.12 7.43 -16.59
N GLU A 12 -3.35 6.55 -17.23
CA GLU A 12 -3.76 5.19 -17.54
C GLU A 12 -3.98 4.32 -16.28
N LYS A 13 -3.42 4.71 -15.12
CA LYS A 13 -3.70 4.07 -13.84
C LYS A 13 -5.19 4.17 -13.48
N LEU A 14 -5.90 5.19 -13.92
CA LEU A 14 -7.33 5.37 -13.66
C LEU A 14 -8.19 4.28 -14.33
N VAL A 15 -7.72 3.71 -15.45
CA VAL A 15 -8.37 2.56 -16.10
C VAL A 15 -8.34 1.35 -15.16
N ASN A 16 -7.19 1.09 -14.53
CA ASN A 16 -7.06 0.00 -13.57
C ASN A 16 -7.87 0.27 -12.29
N LYS A 17 -7.92 1.52 -11.83
CA LYS A 17 -8.76 1.92 -10.67
C LYS A 17 -10.24 1.69 -10.95
N LYS A 18 -10.70 2.01 -12.16
CA LYS A 18 -12.09 1.79 -12.57
C LYS A 18 -12.42 0.30 -12.58
N GLU A 19 -11.61 -0.51 -13.24
CA GLU A 19 -11.78 -1.97 -13.29
C GLU A 19 -11.78 -2.58 -11.88
N LEU A 20 -10.85 -2.13 -11.02
CA LEU A 20 -10.78 -2.59 -9.63
C LEU A 20 -12.07 -2.30 -8.86
N ALA A 21 -12.58 -1.07 -8.96
CA ALA A 21 -13.82 -0.69 -8.30
C ALA A 21 -15.01 -1.54 -8.81
N GLU A 22 -15.15 -1.67 -10.12
CA GLU A 22 -16.24 -2.44 -10.75
C GLU A 22 -16.18 -3.94 -10.36
N ARG A 23 -14.99 -4.53 -10.35
CA ARG A 23 -14.78 -5.96 -10.00
C ARG A 23 -15.16 -6.27 -8.56
N PHE A 24 -15.03 -5.29 -7.67
CA PHE A 24 -15.44 -5.41 -6.26
C PHE A 24 -16.84 -4.84 -5.96
N GLY A 25 -17.60 -4.42 -6.97
CA GLY A 25 -18.94 -3.85 -6.79
C GLY A 25 -18.95 -2.49 -6.09
N LEU A 26 -17.82 -1.78 -6.12
CA LEU A 26 -17.69 -0.43 -5.57
C LEU A 26 -18.00 0.62 -6.64
N THR A 27 -18.47 1.78 -6.20
CA THR A 27 -18.70 2.90 -7.13
C THR A 27 -17.37 3.55 -7.50
N TYR A 28 -17.04 3.57 -8.79
CA TYR A 28 -15.84 4.26 -9.27
C TYR A 28 -15.93 5.78 -9.07
N SER A 29 -14.88 6.36 -8.58
CA SER A 29 -14.67 7.81 -8.51
C SER A 29 -13.17 8.13 -8.49
N GLU A 30 -12.76 9.09 -9.31
CA GLU A 30 -11.38 9.59 -9.24
C GLU A 30 -11.07 10.32 -7.93
N LYS A 31 -12.09 10.89 -7.29
CA LYS A 31 -11.97 11.71 -6.07
C LYS A 31 -11.97 10.87 -4.80
N ILE A 32 -12.56 9.68 -4.83
CA ILE A 32 -12.60 8.78 -3.67
C ILE A 32 -11.40 7.85 -3.76
N PRO A 33 -10.41 7.94 -2.86
CA PRO A 33 -9.25 7.08 -2.89
C PRO A 33 -9.60 5.65 -2.51
N ILE A 34 -8.99 4.69 -3.23
CA ILE A 34 -9.03 3.26 -2.91
C ILE A 34 -7.76 2.91 -2.12
N ILE A 35 -7.93 2.29 -0.96
CA ILE A 35 -6.86 1.74 -0.14
C ILE A 35 -6.82 0.23 -0.35
N GLY A 36 -5.73 -0.27 -0.93
CA GLY A 36 -5.45 -1.69 -1.07
C GLY A 36 -4.78 -2.25 0.19
N LEU A 37 -5.14 -3.47 0.55
CA LEU A 37 -4.50 -4.24 1.61
C LEU A 37 -4.40 -5.69 1.15
N ILE A 38 -3.17 -6.19 0.94
CA ILE A 38 -2.90 -7.57 0.54
C ILE A 38 -1.99 -8.19 1.58
N SER A 39 -2.44 -9.23 2.27
CA SER A 39 -1.59 -9.91 3.25
C SER A 39 -2.11 -11.28 3.64
N ARG A 40 -1.25 -12.06 4.28
CA ARG A 40 -1.70 -13.17 5.11
C ARG A 40 -2.44 -12.61 6.33
N LEU A 41 -3.61 -13.15 6.65
CA LEU A 41 -4.46 -12.62 7.72
C LEU A 41 -4.03 -13.15 9.10
N TYR A 42 -2.87 -12.64 9.58
CA TYR A 42 -2.28 -12.97 10.88
C TYR A 42 -1.99 -11.70 11.69
N ASP A 43 -1.85 -11.85 13.02
CA ASP A 43 -1.56 -10.75 13.95
C ASP A 43 -0.28 -9.99 13.60
N SER A 44 0.73 -10.68 13.05
CA SER A 44 1.99 -10.04 12.62
C SER A 44 1.80 -8.99 11.53
N LYS A 45 0.68 -9.01 10.80
CA LYS A 45 0.37 -8.07 9.72
C LYS A 45 -0.40 -6.83 10.18
N GLY A 46 -0.63 -6.68 11.49
CA GLY A 46 -1.25 -5.49 12.06
C GLY A 46 -2.75 -5.36 11.77
N LEU A 47 -3.42 -6.47 11.47
CA LEU A 47 -4.85 -6.47 11.18
C LEU A 47 -5.70 -6.17 12.41
N ASP A 48 -5.18 -6.38 13.60
CA ASP A 48 -5.77 -5.94 14.87
C ASP A 48 -5.87 -4.40 14.94
N LEU A 49 -4.88 -3.66 14.43
CA LEU A 49 -4.96 -2.20 14.32
C LEU A 49 -6.07 -1.79 13.33
N VAL A 50 -6.17 -2.50 12.20
CA VAL A 50 -7.22 -2.26 11.20
C VAL A 50 -8.60 -2.56 11.81
N GLN A 51 -8.76 -3.67 12.54
CA GLN A 51 -10.01 -4.01 13.23
C GLN A 51 -10.41 -2.92 14.23
N LYS A 52 -9.46 -2.48 15.07
CA LYS A 52 -9.70 -1.44 16.08
C LYS A 52 -10.12 -0.12 15.46
N ALA A 53 -9.48 0.27 14.35
CA ALA A 53 -9.76 1.51 13.64
C ALA A 53 -10.88 1.42 12.59
N PHE A 54 -11.47 0.25 12.38
CA PHE A 54 -12.33 -0.01 11.21
C PHE A 54 -13.51 0.96 11.08
N VAL A 55 -14.19 1.26 12.18
CA VAL A 55 -15.32 2.19 12.19
C VAL A 55 -14.87 3.60 11.80
N ASP A 56 -13.71 4.03 12.25
CA ASP A 56 -13.18 5.35 11.91
C ASP A 56 -12.70 5.42 10.45
N LEU A 57 -12.15 4.33 9.91
CA LEU A 57 -11.88 4.21 8.47
C LEU A 57 -13.16 4.37 7.66
N MET A 58 -14.25 3.71 8.06
CA MET A 58 -15.52 3.77 7.32
C MET A 58 -16.24 5.13 7.42
N LYS A 59 -15.86 5.99 8.36
CA LYS A 59 -16.34 7.38 8.43
C LYS A 59 -15.63 8.31 7.42
N MET A 60 -14.45 7.93 6.92
CA MET A 60 -13.71 8.71 5.92
C MET A 60 -14.33 8.52 4.54
N ASP A 61 -14.08 9.46 3.63
CA ASP A 61 -14.49 9.32 2.23
C ASP A 61 -13.45 8.51 1.45
N ILE A 62 -13.44 7.21 1.68
CA ILE A 62 -12.52 6.23 1.11
C ILE A 62 -13.25 4.94 0.75
N GLN A 63 -12.60 4.14 -0.08
CA GLN A 63 -12.92 2.74 -0.28
C GLN A 63 -11.73 1.89 0.13
N VAL A 64 -11.97 0.70 0.68
CA VAL A 64 -10.93 -0.23 1.12
C VAL A 64 -11.17 -1.59 0.49
N ILE A 65 -10.13 -2.16 -0.10
CA ILE A 65 -10.16 -3.49 -0.71
C ILE A 65 -9.10 -4.36 -0.05
N LEU A 66 -9.53 -5.48 0.48
CA LEU A 66 -8.68 -6.46 1.15
C LEU A 66 -8.60 -7.76 0.36
N LEU A 67 -7.39 -8.25 0.13
CA LEU A 67 -7.11 -9.57 -0.40
C LEU A 67 -6.23 -10.34 0.59
N GLY A 68 -6.64 -11.53 0.98
CA GLY A 68 -5.80 -12.39 1.80
C GLY A 68 -6.51 -13.56 2.42
N THR A 69 -5.74 -14.43 3.07
CA THR A 69 -6.24 -15.58 3.80
C THR A 69 -5.39 -15.85 5.04
N GLY A 70 -5.96 -16.50 6.05
CA GLY A 70 -5.28 -16.80 7.31
C GLY A 70 -6.25 -17.14 8.43
N ASP A 71 -6.08 -16.52 9.60
CA ASP A 71 -6.85 -16.83 10.80
C ASP A 71 -8.34 -16.57 10.65
N HIS A 72 -9.16 -17.51 11.10
CA HIS A 72 -10.62 -17.46 11.04
C HIS A 72 -11.21 -16.20 11.68
N LYS A 73 -10.60 -15.68 12.75
CA LYS A 73 -11.06 -14.44 13.40
C LYS A 73 -11.08 -13.23 12.46
N TYR A 74 -10.08 -13.15 11.56
CA TYR A 74 -10.01 -12.10 10.56
C TYR A 74 -10.96 -12.34 9.40
N HIS A 75 -11.10 -13.59 8.95
CA HIS A 75 -12.10 -13.96 7.94
C HIS A 75 -13.50 -13.52 8.39
N SER A 76 -13.95 -14.00 9.55
CA SER A 76 -15.28 -13.68 10.08
C SER A 76 -15.50 -12.18 10.28
N PHE A 77 -14.45 -11.45 10.72
CA PHE A 77 -14.55 -10.00 10.90
C PHE A 77 -14.72 -9.29 9.55
N PHE A 78 -13.87 -9.56 8.57
CA PHE A 78 -13.90 -8.85 7.28
C PHE A 78 -15.14 -9.23 6.45
N GLU A 79 -15.62 -10.45 6.48
CA GLU A 79 -16.92 -10.85 5.88
C GLU A 79 -18.08 -10.03 6.46
N LYS A 80 -18.14 -9.94 7.80
CA LYS A 80 -19.15 -9.11 8.49
C LYS A 80 -19.04 -7.63 8.09
N MET A 81 -17.82 -7.10 7.96
CA MET A 81 -17.60 -5.71 7.59
C MET A 81 -17.94 -5.44 6.13
N ALA A 82 -17.65 -6.36 5.22
CA ALA A 82 -18.05 -6.25 3.81
C ALA A 82 -19.59 -6.22 3.66
N SER A 83 -20.29 -7.06 4.42
CA SER A 83 -21.77 -7.04 4.45
C SER A 83 -22.33 -5.74 5.06
N LYS A 84 -21.64 -5.17 6.05
CA LYS A 84 -22.10 -3.94 6.74
C LYS A 84 -21.81 -2.66 5.95
N TYR A 85 -20.73 -2.63 5.18
CA TYR A 85 -20.28 -1.45 4.46
C TYR A 85 -20.06 -1.73 2.95
N PRO A 86 -21.06 -2.29 2.24
CA PRO A 86 -20.86 -2.82 0.88
C PRO A 86 -20.46 -1.77 -0.18
N LYS A 87 -20.63 -0.47 0.11
CA LYS A 87 -20.21 0.62 -0.78
C LYS A 87 -18.81 1.16 -0.48
N LYS A 88 -18.20 0.75 0.62
CA LYS A 88 -16.91 1.29 1.11
C LYS A 88 -15.85 0.24 1.36
N PHE A 89 -16.24 -0.99 1.62
CA PHE A 89 -15.33 -2.09 1.94
C PHE A 89 -15.69 -3.34 1.16
N ALA A 90 -14.69 -3.92 0.52
CA ALA A 90 -14.80 -5.22 -0.12
C ALA A 90 -13.60 -6.10 0.26
N SER A 91 -13.81 -7.42 0.31
CA SER A 91 -12.75 -8.39 0.61
C SER A 91 -12.84 -9.62 -0.28
N TYR A 92 -11.68 -10.11 -0.69
CA TYR A 92 -11.51 -11.44 -1.27
C TYR A 92 -10.69 -12.29 -0.30
N LEU A 93 -11.35 -13.24 0.35
CA LEU A 93 -10.75 -14.08 1.38
C LEU A 93 -10.17 -15.35 0.76
N GLY A 94 -8.99 -15.23 0.17
CA GLY A 94 -8.30 -16.29 -0.54
C GLY A 94 -6.97 -15.81 -1.11
N PHE A 95 -6.36 -16.63 -1.94
CA PHE A 95 -5.19 -16.31 -2.75
C PHE A 95 -5.60 -16.10 -4.20
N ASN A 96 -5.19 -14.99 -4.81
CA ASN A 96 -5.42 -14.71 -6.21
C ASN A 96 -4.36 -13.71 -6.71
N ASP A 97 -3.42 -14.19 -7.51
CA ASP A 97 -2.28 -13.42 -7.99
C ASP A 97 -2.70 -12.31 -8.98
N GLU A 98 -3.57 -12.63 -9.93
CA GLU A 98 -4.11 -11.64 -10.88
C GLU A 98 -4.80 -10.49 -10.15
N LEU A 99 -5.60 -10.82 -9.15
CA LEU A 99 -6.31 -9.84 -8.36
C LEU A 99 -5.36 -9.01 -7.48
N ALA A 100 -4.27 -9.60 -6.98
CA ALA A 100 -3.24 -8.87 -6.25
C ALA A 100 -2.63 -7.78 -7.12
N HIS A 101 -2.22 -8.10 -8.34
CA HIS A 101 -1.70 -7.12 -9.30
C HIS A 101 -2.72 -6.04 -9.66
N LEU A 102 -4.01 -6.40 -9.81
CA LEU A 102 -5.05 -5.42 -10.06
C LEU A 102 -5.27 -4.48 -8.86
N ILE A 103 -5.24 -5.00 -7.63
CA ILE A 103 -5.34 -4.18 -6.41
C ILE A 103 -4.16 -3.22 -6.33
N GLU A 104 -2.94 -3.68 -6.57
CA GLU A 104 -1.76 -2.81 -6.55
C GLU A 104 -1.79 -1.77 -7.67
N ALA A 105 -2.22 -2.14 -8.88
CA ALA A 105 -2.31 -1.22 -10.00
C ALA A 105 -3.48 -0.23 -9.89
N GLY A 106 -4.60 -0.63 -9.29
CA GLY A 106 -5.84 0.16 -9.24
C GLY A 106 -6.04 0.97 -7.95
N SER A 107 -5.34 0.64 -6.87
CA SER A 107 -5.43 1.40 -5.63
C SER A 107 -4.65 2.72 -5.69
N ASP A 108 -5.06 3.71 -4.90
CA ASP A 108 -4.33 4.97 -4.72
C ASP A 108 -3.32 4.86 -3.58
N LEU A 109 -3.72 4.17 -2.51
CA LEU A 109 -2.88 3.89 -1.34
C LEU A 109 -2.76 2.40 -1.09
N PHE A 110 -1.68 2.00 -0.44
CA PHE A 110 -1.46 0.62 -0.02
C PHE A 110 -1.12 0.57 1.47
N LEU A 111 -1.95 -0.09 2.28
CA LEU A 111 -1.79 -0.09 3.74
C LEU A 111 -1.04 -1.34 4.23
N MET A 112 0.07 -1.13 4.94
CA MET A 112 0.85 -2.19 5.59
C MET A 112 1.16 -1.84 7.06
N PRO A 113 0.24 -2.07 7.99
CA PRO A 113 0.42 -1.73 9.41
C PRO A 113 1.17 -2.81 10.19
N SER A 114 2.04 -3.56 9.56
CA SER A 114 2.69 -4.76 10.09
C SER A 114 3.35 -4.53 11.45
N LYS A 115 3.12 -5.46 12.39
CA LYS A 115 3.83 -5.50 13.67
C LYS A 115 5.30 -5.82 13.46
N TYR A 116 5.59 -6.70 12.52
CA TYR A 116 6.92 -7.05 12.10
C TYR A 116 6.91 -7.44 10.61
N GLU A 117 7.83 -6.87 9.82
CA GLU A 117 7.98 -7.14 8.39
C GLU A 117 9.47 -7.21 8.04
N PRO A 118 10.09 -8.41 8.01
CA PRO A 118 11.54 -8.54 7.76
C PRO A 118 12.01 -7.90 6.47
N CYS A 119 11.29 -8.10 5.39
CA CYS A 119 11.56 -7.54 4.07
C CYS A 119 10.34 -6.79 3.54
N GLY A 120 9.24 -7.53 3.29
CA GLY A 120 8.08 -7.06 2.56
C GLY A 120 8.36 -6.98 1.06
N LEU A 121 7.38 -7.42 0.26
CA LEU A 121 7.42 -7.29 -1.21
C LEU A 121 6.33 -6.32 -1.69
N ASN A 122 5.16 -6.36 -1.07
CA ASN A 122 4.02 -5.60 -1.55
C ASN A 122 4.24 -4.08 -1.55
N GLN A 123 5.03 -3.51 -0.62
CA GLN A 123 5.38 -2.09 -0.68
C GLN A 123 6.26 -1.77 -1.89
N MET A 124 7.15 -2.68 -2.29
CA MET A 124 7.98 -2.49 -3.48
C MET A 124 7.14 -2.60 -4.76
N TYR A 125 6.22 -3.57 -4.81
CA TYR A 125 5.27 -3.68 -5.92
C TYR A 125 4.37 -2.45 -5.98
N SER A 126 3.78 -2.03 -4.86
CA SER A 126 2.92 -0.85 -4.83
C SER A 126 3.66 0.41 -5.29
N LEU A 127 4.92 0.62 -4.87
CA LEU A 127 5.76 1.71 -5.36
C LEU A 127 5.97 1.62 -6.88
N THR A 128 6.26 0.44 -7.40
CA THR A 128 6.44 0.22 -8.85
C THR A 128 5.16 0.53 -9.63
N TYR A 129 3.99 0.21 -9.07
CA TYR A 129 2.68 0.56 -9.62
C TYR A 129 2.25 2.01 -9.35
N GLY A 130 3.09 2.82 -8.70
CA GLY A 130 2.73 4.20 -8.32
C GLY A 130 1.59 4.26 -7.30
N THR A 131 1.31 3.18 -6.62
CA THR A 131 0.38 3.13 -5.48
C THR A 131 1.15 3.51 -4.23
N VAL A 132 0.67 4.53 -3.52
CA VAL A 132 1.44 5.15 -2.44
C VAL A 132 1.32 4.35 -1.14
N PRO A 133 2.42 3.79 -0.60
CA PRO A 133 2.37 2.99 0.61
C PRO A 133 2.17 3.85 1.87
N VAL A 134 1.34 3.34 2.78
CA VAL A 134 1.19 3.81 4.17
C VAL A 134 1.60 2.67 5.08
N VAL A 135 2.74 2.79 5.71
CA VAL A 135 3.38 1.66 6.41
C VAL A 135 3.76 1.99 7.85
N ARG A 136 3.88 0.97 8.69
CA ARG A 136 4.57 1.14 9.96
C ARG A 136 6.09 1.04 9.77
N GLU A 137 6.83 1.87 10.51
CA GLU A 137 8.31 1.90 10.49
C GLU A 137 8.86 0.62 11.14
N THR A 138 9.08 -0.44 10.35
CA THR A 138 9.62 -1.72 10.82
C THR A 138 10.28 -2.50 9.69
N GLY A 139 11.47 -3.06 9.98
CA GLY A 139 12.22 -3.91 9.03
C GLY A 139 12.29 -3.32 7.62
N GLY A 140 12.09 -4.14 6.61
CA GLY A 140 12.17 -3.72 5.21
C GLY A 140 11.18 -2.62 4.79
N LEU A 141 10.10 -2.39 5.53
CA LEU A 141 9.23 -1.25 5.28
C LEU A 141 9.93 0.07 5.58
N ALA A 142 10.72 0.12 6.65
CA ALA A 142 11.52 1.30 7.01
C ALA A 142 12.68 1.55 6.02
N ASP A 143 13.18 0.49 5.38
CA ASP A 143 14.28 0.58 4.42
C ASP A 143 13.83 1.04 3.03
N THR A 144 12.59 0.77 2.66
CA THR A 144 12.08 0.97 1.29
C THR A 144 11.10 2.12 1.15
N VAL A 145 10.39 2.48 2.21
CA VAL A 145 9.40 3.57 2.21
C VAL A 145 9.95 4.79 2.93
N ILE A 146 10.29 5.80 2.16
CA ILE A 146 10.79 7.08 2.67
C ILE A 146 9.62 8.00 2.95
N LYS A 147 9.50 8.43 4.21
CA LYS A 147 8.42 9.33 4.64
C LYS A 147 8.43 10.62 3.83
N PHE A 148 7.31 10.91 3.17
CA PHE A 148 7.15 12.14 2.40
C PHE A 148 7.20 13.38 3.32
N ASN A 149 8.04 14.34 2.93
CA ASN A 149 8.22 15.63 3.59
C ASN A 149 7.60 16.73 2.72
N GLU A 150 6.57 17.40 3.23
CA GLU A 150 5.84 18.44 2.51
C GLU A 150 6.68 19.72 2.24
N LYS A 151 7.75 19.95 3.02
CA LYS A 151 8.62 21.13 2.83
C LYS A 151 9.65 20.92 1.73
N THR A 152 10.26 19.72 1.67
CA THR A 152 11.28 19.40 0.66
C THR A 152 10.66 18.74 -0.58
N GLU A 153 9.40 18.32 -0.48
CA GLU A 153 8.69 17.50 -1.49
C GLU A 153 9.42 16.18 -1.83
N GLU A 154 10.19 15.64 -0.90
CA GLU A 154 10.92 14.39 -1.02
C GLU A 154 10.24 13.26 -0.25
N GLY A 155 10.40 12.03 -0.74
CA GLY A 155 9.82 10.81 -0.18
C GLY A 155 8.86 10.12 -1.15
N ASN A 156 8.50 8.88 -0.84
CA ASN A 156 7.71 8.01 -1.71
C ASN A 156 6.50 7.36 -1.01
N GLY A 157 6.24 7.72 0.26
CA GLY A 157 5.13 7.14 1.01
C GLY A 157 4.92 7.79 2.37
N PHE A 158 4.11 7.15 3.18
CA PHE A 158 3.72 7.62 4.51
C PHE A 158 4.13 6.61 5.57
N VAL A 159 4.70 7.07 6.67
CA VAL A 159 5.31 6.21 7.68
C VAL A 159 4.87 6.63 9.08
N PHE A 160 4.26 5.71 9.83
CA PHE A 160 3.96 5.87 11.25
C PHE A 160 4.85 4.95 12.10
N LYS A 161 5.20 5.38 13.33
CA LYS A 161 6.21 4.68 14.16
C LYS A 161 5.60 3.70 15.14
N LYS A 162 4.67 4.17 15.96
CA LYS A 162 4.09 3.37 17.04
C LYS A 162 3.16 2.31 16.47
N TYR A 163 3.18 1.11 17.05
CA TYR A 163 2.20 0.08 16.76
C TYR A 163 0.88 0.44 17.46
N ASP A 164 0.18 1.39 16.85
CA ASP A 164 -1.02 1.99 17.41
C ASP A 164 -2.00 2.41 16.30
N SER A 165 -3.30 2.16 16.53
CA SER A 165 -4.36 2.44 15.57
C SER A 165 -4.56 3.93 15.31
N ASP A 166 -4.36 4.78 16.31
CA ASP A 166 -4.57 6.22 16.18
C ASP A 166 -3.42 6.85 15.39
N GLU A 167 -2.18 6.37 15.59
CA GLU A 167 -1.03 6.77 14.77
C GLU A 167 -1.22 6.34 13.30
N MET A 168 -1.72 5.14 13.06
CA MET A 168 -2.08 4.67 11.71
C MET A 168 -3.13 5.58 11.06
N ILE A 169 -4.22 5.86 11.75
CA ILE A 169 -5.30 6.74 11.28
C ILE A 169 -4.80 8.17 11.02
N LYS A 170 -3.96 8.69 11.89
CA LYS A 170 -3.35 10.02 11.73
C LYS A 170 -2.53 10.12 10.46
N GLU A 171 -1.68 9.12 10.19
CA GLU A 171 -0.85 9.13 8.97
C GLU A 171 -1.69 8.88 7.71
N LEU A 172 -2.73 8.03 7.78
CA LEU A 172 -3.71 7.89 6.70
C LEU A 172 -4.42 9.20 6.39
N LYS A 173 -4.91 9.92 7.40
CA LYS A 173 -5.55 11.24 7.18
C LYS A 173 -4.60 12.25 6.54
N ARG A 174 -3.32 12.20 6.90
CA ARG A 174 -2.30 13.03 6.25
C ARG A 174 -2.14 12.67 4.77
N ALA A 175 -2.10 11.38 4.45
CA ALA A 175 -2.02 10.91 3.07
C ALA A 175 -3.26 11.33 2.26
N LEU A 176 -4.45 11.17 2.82
CA LEU A 176 -5.72 11.55 2.19
C LEU A 176 -5.79 13.05 1.90
N LYS A 177 -5.32 13.89 2.81
CA LYS A 177 -5.23 15.33 2.58
C LYS A 177 -4.32 15.68 1.39
N LEU A 178 -3.19 14.99 1.25
CA LEU A 178 -2.27 15.21 0.13
C LEU A 178 -2.78 14.58 -1.18
N PHE A 179 -3.64 13.58 -1.11
CA PHE A 179 -4.31 13.01 -2.28
C PHE A 179 -5.19 14.04 -3.02
N GLU A 180 -5.75 15.02 -2.31
CA GLU A 180 -6.55 16.11 -2.90
C GLU A 180 -5.72 17.02 -3.81
N ASP A 181 -4.41 17.19 -3.53
CA ASP A 181 -3.48 17.90 -4.40
C ASP A 181 -2.89 16.95 -5.45
N LYS A 182 -3.52 16.89 -6.60
CA LYS A 182 -3.11 16.00 -7.71
C LYS A 182 -1.64 16.20 -8.11
N LYS A 183 -1.12 17.41 -8.06
CA LYS A 183 0.27 17.70 -8.45
C LYS A 183 1.26 17.09 -7.46
N THR A 184 1.05 17.32 -6.19
CA THR A 184 1.88 16.75 -5.11
C THR A 184 1.73 15.24 -5.09
N TRP A 185 0.51 14.71 -5.22
CA TRP A 185 0.26 13.28 -5.26
C TRP A 185 1.04 12.56 -6.37
N GLN A 186 1.00 13.11 -7.59
CA GLN A 186 1.76 12.57 -8.72
C GLN A 186 3.27 12.65 -8.52
N LYS A 187 3.80 13.63 -7.76
CA LYS A 187 5.24 13.65 -7.40
C LYS A 187 5.59 12.46 -6.51
N ILE A 188 4.77 12.17 -5.49
CA ILE A 188 4.95 11.02 -4.60
C ILE A 188 4.92 9.71 -5.39
N MET A 189 3.92 9.54 -6.26
CA MET A 189 3.81 8.37 -7.12
C MET A 189 5.06 8.19 -7.99
N ARG A 190 5.51 9.23 -8.68
CA ARG A 190 6.71 9.18 -9.54
C ARG A 190 7.98 8.95 -8.72
N ALA A 191 8.07 9.44 -7.50
CA ALA A 191 9.21 9.16 -6.62
C ALA A 191 9.28 7.66 -6.29
N GLY A 192 8.15 7.02 -5.99
CA GLY A 192 8.06 5.57 -5.78
C GLY A 192 8.45 4.78 -7.02
N MET A 193 7.87 5.11 -8.18
CA MET A 193 8.11 4.42 -9.45
C MET A 193 9.55 4.55 -9.99
N LYS A 194 10.33 5.49 -9.48
CA LYS A 194 11.75 5.66 -9.84
C LYS A 194 12.69 4.76 -9.05
N VAL A 195 12.23 4.18 -7.95
CA VAL A 195 13.07 3.31 -7.12
C VAL A 195 13.28 1.99 -7.86
N ASP A 196 14.54 1.64 -8.07
CA ASP A 196 14.91 0.37 -8.69
C ASP A 196 15.13 -0.71 -7.64
N PHE A 197 14.19 -1.65 -7.58
CA PHE A 197 14.23 -2.83 -6.71
C PHE A 197 14.72 -4.09 -7.43
N SER A 198 15.35 -3.96 -8.60
CA SER A 198 15.82 -5.10 -9.37
C SER A 198 16.95 -5.85 -8.68
N TRP A 199 17.13 -7.09 -9.11
CA TRP A 199 18.27 -7.92 -8.70
C TRP A 199 19.61 -7.34 -9.12
N ASP A 200 19.67 -6.57 -10.20
CA ASP A 200 20.90 -5.91 -10.67
C ASP A 200 21.46 -4.93 -9.64
N VAL A 201 20.60 -4.15 -8.98
CA VAL A 201 20.99 -3.25 -7.89
C VAL A 201 21.49 -4.04 -6.68
N SER A 202 20.75 -5.09 -6.29
CA SER A 202 21.11 -5.94 -5.15
C SER A 202 22.45 -6.66 -5.42
N ALA A 203 22.64 -7.25 -6.60
CA ALA A 203 23.87 -7.93 -6.98
C ALA A 203 25.09 -7.02 -6.91
N LYS A 204 24.98 -5.77 -7.41
CA LYS A 204 26.05 -4.78 -7.31
C LYS A 204 26.47 -4.51 -5.86
N ARG A 205 25.50 -4.35 -4.96
CA ARG A 205 25.77 -4.14 -3.52
C ARG A 205 26.48 -5.35 -2.88
N TYR A 206 26.09 -6.58 -3.23
CA TYR A 206 26.78 -7.78 -2.77
C TYR A 206 28.23 -7.84 -3.31
N ILE A 207 28.45 -7.51 -4.57
CA ILE A 207 29.81 -7.46 -5.15
C ILE A 207 30.67 -6.41 -4.42
N GLU A 208 30.14 -5.24 -4.13
CA GLU A 208 30.85 -4.20 -3.36
C GLU A 208 31.19 -4.69 -1.94
N LEU A 209 30.26 -5.36 -1.25
CA LEU A 209 30.50 -5.93 0.06
C LEU A 209 31.62 -6.98 0.02
N TYR A 210 31.59 -7.89 -0.95
CA TYR A 210 32.65 -8.90 -1.11
C TYR A 210 34.02 -8.28 -1.40
N LYS A 211 34.09 -7.26 -2.26
CA LYS A 211 35.35 -6.52 -2.51
C LYS A 211 35.89 -5.87 -1.24
N THR A 212 35.02 -5.26 -0.42
CA THR A 212 35.40 -4.63 0.85
C THR A 212 36.00 -5.65 1.82
N ILE A 213 35.37 -6.83 1.96
CA ILE A 213 35.87 -7.88 2.83
C ILE A 213 37.24 -8.38 2.37
N LEU A 214 37.41 -8.64 1.06
CA LEU A 214 38.67 -9.14 0.50
C LEU A 214 39.80 -8.10 0.55
N SER A 215 39.52 -6.82 0.60
CA SER A 215 40.51 -5.75 0.72
C SER A 215 40.87 -5.40 2.16
N SER A 216 40.21 -6.02 3.15
CA SER A 216 40.46 -5.80 4.58
C SER A 216 41.43 -6.86 5.19
N GLU A 217 41.89 -7.79 4.37
CA GLU A 217 42.98 -8.73 4.66
C GLU A 217 44.32 -8.18 4.15
#